data_38e063d632e499e8c5c0441251bae11c
#
_entry.id   38e063d632e499e8c5c0441251bae11c
#
_cell.length_a   1.000
_cell.length_b   1.000
_cell.length_c   1.000
_cell.angle_alpha   90.00
_cell.angle_beta   90.00
_cell.angle_gamma   90.00
#
_symmetry.space_group_name_H-M   'P 1'
#
loop_
_entity.id
_entity.type
_entity.pdbx_description
1 polymer ?
#
loop_
_entity_poly.entity_id
_entity_poly.type
_entity_poly.pdbx_seq_one_letter_code
_entity_poly.pdbx_strand_id
1 'polypeptide(L)'
;MAGLLGKNILNSGFSFDIEVRLGAGAYICGEETALFESIEGKRGFPRVKPPFPTTNGLFDKPTVINNVETFFNVPFIIEKGAAEYRKIGTEKSPGSKLFCVSGDVAQPGVYEVPFGITLRELLKMAGGVVRNDIPQFHNSAEDVVRNGIPQDPALAGYHPAPQLQAVLFGGAAGAFATSAHLDVRLTFEDLRAAGLPLGSGVVMVFNETRDLRDALKRLGKFFAHESCGKCYPCQMGTQRQMEILDRVARGETLPDDALRLQDVGWTMTDASLCGLGQTAASAVLSAMKLWPEFFVEGQRSKVG
;
A
#
# COMPACT_ATOMS: atom_id res chain seq x y z
N MET A 1 20.52 12.56 28.22
CA MET A 1 19.16 12.00 28.13
C MET A 1 18.19 12.96 28.79
N ALA A 2 17.05 13.26 28.22
CA ALA A 2 16.11 14.28 28.72
C ALA A 2 15.33 13.90 30.01
N GLY A 3 15.65 12.75 30.65
CA GLY A 3 14.96 12.29 31.87
C GLY A 3 13.48 11.94 31.71
N LEU A 4 13.06 11.61 30.45
CA LEU A 4 11.66 11.33 30.12
C LEU A 4 11.33 9.82 30.13
N LEU A 5 12.30 8.97 30.46
CA LEU A 5 12.14 7.52 30.62
C LEU A 5 12.78 7.04 31.91
N GLY A 6 12.37 5.89 32.41
CA GLY A 6 12.88 5.28 33.62
C GLY A 6 12.01 5.53 34.85
N LYS A 7 12.63 5.57 35.99
CA LYS A 7 11.94 5.74 37.30
C LYS A 7 11.78 7.20 37.68
N ASN A 8 10.62 7.53 38.26
CA ASN A 8 10.30 8.85 38.80
C ASN A 8 10.58 10.01 37.85
N ILE A 9 10.01 9.90 36.62
CA ILE A 9 10.19 10.85 35.52
C ILE A 9 9.83 12.26 35.99
N LEU A 10 10.75 13.23 35.80
CA LEU A 10 10.60 14.62 36.18
C LEU A 10 10.17 14.83 37.67
N ASN A 11 10.52 13.90 38.55
CA ASN A 11 10.13 13.88 39.98
C ASN A 11 8.61 13.84 40.22
N SER A 12 7.85 13.29 39.26
CA SER A 12 6.39 13.21 39.31
C SER A 12 5.82 11.98 40.01
N GLY A 13 6.69 11.05 40.42
CA GLY A 13 6.29 9.71 40.91
C GLY A 13 5.93 8.72 39.79
N PHE A 14 5.82 9.19 38.56
CA PHE A 14 5.54 8.35 37.40
C PHE A 14 6.81 7.68 36.87
N SER A 15 6.69 6.41 36.49
CA SER A 15 7.77 5.64 35.89
C SER A 15 7.31 4.99 34.62
N PHE A 16 8.08 5.14 33.57
CA PHE A 16 7.76 4.57 32.25
C PHE A 16 9.05 4.23 31.49
N ASP A 17 9.01 3.14 30.75
CA ASP A 17 10.12 2.73 29.92
C ASP A 17 9.66 2.26 28.54
N ILE A 18 10.55 2.32 27.54
CA ILE A 18 10.30 1.89 26.18
C ILE A 18 11.37 0.87 25.79
N GLU A 19 10.95 -0.29 25.37
CA GLU A 19 11.83 -1.32 24.81
C GLU A 19 11.64 -1.40 23.31
N VAL A 20 12.73 -1.31 22.54
CA VAL A 20 12.74 -1.48 21.08
C VAL A 20 13.06 -2.92 20.74
N ARG A 21 12.18 -3.57 19.99
CA ARG A 21 12.38 -4.92 19.48
C ARG A 21 12.45 -4.90 17.95
N LEU A 22 13.50 -5.52 17.40
CA LEU A 22 13.68 -5.66 15.96
C LEU A 22 13.17 -7.03 15.50
N GLY A 23 12.32 -7.03 14.48
CA GLY A 23 11.89 -8.25 13.79
C GLY A 23 12.77 -8.56 12.58
N ALA A 24 12.56 -9.73 11.97
CA ALA A 24 13.26 -10.18 10.76
C ALA A 24 12.65 -9.68 9.45
N GLY A 25 11.67 -8.77 9.49
CA GLY A 25 11.07 -8.15 8.31
C GLY A 25 9.98 -8.99 7.63
N ALA A 26 9.45 -10.03 8.27
CA ALA A 26 8.32 -10.80 7.72
C ALA A 26 7.04 -9.94 7.73
N TYR A 27 6.39 -9.80 6.57
CA TYR A 27 5.18 -9.00 6.41
C TYR A 27 4.03 -9.44 7.33
N ILE A 28 3.90 -10.77 7.53
CA ILE A 28 2.87 -11.32 8.42
C ILE A 28 2.99 -10.82 9.86
N CYS A 29 4.19 -10.49 10.34
CA CYS A 29 4.40 -9.97 11.69
C CYS A 29 3.89 -8.52 11.87
N GLY A 30 3.31 -7.91 10.84
CA GLY A 30 2.47 -6.71 10.95
C GLY A 30 1.05 -7.00 11.47
N GLU A 31 0.60 -8.26 11.42
CA GLU A 31 -0.62 -8.69 12.11
C GLU A 31 -0.37 -8.75 13.62
N GLU A 32 -1.28 -8.18 14.42
CA GLU A 32 -1.06 -7.91 15.85
C GLU A 32 -0.67 -9.16 16.66
N THR A 33 -1.27 -10.31 16.41
CA THR A 33 -0.99 -11.53 17.17
C THR A 33 0.21 -12.28 16.64
N ALA A 34 0.51 -12.19 15.35
CA ALA A 34 1.76 -12.69 14.78
C ALA A 34 2.96 -11.89 15.29
N LEU A 35 2.78 -10.59 15.52
CA LEU A 35 3.76 -9.73 16.19
C LEU A 35 4.08 -10.24 17.60
N PHE A 36 3.06 -10.64 18.39
CA PHE A 36 3.28 -11.23 19.72
C PHE A 36 4.09 -12.51 19.63
N GLU A 37 3.68 -13.45 18.77
CA GLU A 37 4.40 -14.71 18.57
C GLU A 37 5.89 -14.47 18.24
N SER A 38 6.15 -13.48 17.38
CA SER A 38 7.52 -13.09 17.02
C SER A 38 8.31 -12.54 18.20
N ILE A 39 7.73 -11.65 19.01
CA ILE A 39 8.38 -11.08 20.20
C ILE A 39 8.62 -12.15 21.26
N GLU A 40 7.70 -13.12 21.38
CA GLU A 40 7.81 -14.26 22.30
C GLU A 40 8.83 -15.33 21.82
N GLY A 41 9.50 -15.12 20.67
CA GLY A 41 10.48 -16.07 20.11
C GLY A 41 9.87 -17.28 19.44
N LYS A 42 8.59 -17.22 19.12
CA LYS A 42 7.84 -18.25 18.40
C LYS A 42 7.75 -17.91 16.91
N ARG A 43 7.27 -18.88 16.10
CA ARG A 43 6.97 -18.61 14.69
C ARG A 43 5.83 -17.58 14.58
N GLY A 44 6.00 -16.55 13.76
CA GLY A 44 5.06 -15.46 13.56
C GLY A 44 3.75 -15.90 12.91
N PHE A 45 2.97 -16.67 13.63
CA PHE A 45 1.64 -17.14 13.23
C PHE A 45 0.53 -16.30 13.88
N PRO A 46 -0.49 -15.87 13.14
CA PRO A 46 -1.67 -15.26 13.74
C PRO A 46 -2.35 -16.19 14.74
N ARG A 47 -2.85 -15.65 15.84
CA ARG A 47 -3.67 -16.40 16.82
C ARG A 47 -5.13 -16.39 16.38
N VAL A 48 -5.86 -17.42 16.78
CA VAL A 48 -7.33 -17.46 16.64
C VAL A 48 -7.93 -16.49 17.66
N LYS A 49 -8.92 -15.73 17.26
CA LYS A 49 -9.68 -14.82 18.13
C LYS A 49 -11.13 -15.30 18.24
N PRO A 50 -11.75 -15.33 19.42
CA PRO A 50 -11.23 -15.04 20.75
C PRO A 50 -10.22 -16.09 21.26
N PRO A 51 -9.36 -15.77 22.25
CA PRO A 51 -9.32 -14.54 23.02
C PRO A 51 -8.69 -13.37 22.25
N PHE A 52 -9.13 -12.15 22.59
CA PHE A 52 -8.59 -10.92 21.99
C PHE A 52 -7.35 -10.42 22.73
N PRO A 53 -6.46 -9.65 22.09
CA PRO A 53 -5.25 -9.10 22.70
C PRO A 53 -5.47 -8.31 23.98
N THR A 54 -6.61 -7.64 24.11
CA THR A 54 -6.99 -6.92 25.32
C THR A 54 -7.23 -7.82 26.53
N THR A 55 -7.38 -9.11 26.31
CA THR A 55 -7.50 -10.13 27.36
C THR A 55 -6.22 -10.97 27.45
N ASN A 56 -5.78 -11.54 26.32
CA ASN A 56 -4.61 -12.42 26.23
C ASN A 56 -3.72 -11.98 25.07
N GLY A 57 -2.85 -10.99 25.32
CA GLY A 57 -1.92 -10.43 24.37
C GLY A 57 -0.48 -10.95 24.52
N LEU A 58 0.49 -10.05 24.55
CA LEU A 58 1.91 -10.35 24.69
C LEU A 58 2.19 -11.00 26.05
N PHE A 59 2.90 -12.14 26.04
CA PHE A 59 3.16 -12.98 27.23
C PHE A 59 1.90 -13.31 28.02
N ASP A 60 0.80 -13.51 27.30
CA ASP A 60 -0.54 -13.86 27.83
C ASP A 60 -1.12 -12.79 28.78
N LYS A 61 -0.69 -11.54 28.61
CA LYS A 61 -1.17 -10.39 29.41
C LYS A 61 -2.03 -9.46 28.55
N PRO A 62 -2.97 -8.72 29.17
CA PRO A 62 -3.74 -7.69 28.47
C PRO A 62 -2.81 -6.72 27.76
N THR A 63 -2.99 -6.57 26.45
CA THR A 63 -2.10 -5.76 25.60
C THR A 63 -2.90 -4.87 24.66
N VAL A 64 -2.49 -3.61 24.59
CA VAL A 64 -3.00 -2.64 23.60
C VAL A 64 -1.96 -2.48 22.51
N ILE A 65 -2.42 -2.49 21.24
CA ILE A 65 -1.59 -2.29 20.08
C ILE A 65 -2.13 -1.11 19.28
N ASN A 66 -1.26 -0.21 18.88
CA ASN A 66 -1.60 0.89 18.01
C ASN A 66 -0.51 1.09 16.95
N ASN A 67 -0.91 1.59 15.79
CA ASN A 67 0.00 2.03 14.76
C ASN A 67 0.80 3.25 15.27
N VAL A 68 2.06 3.37 14.84
CA VAL A 68 2.94 4.49 15.18
C VAL A 68 2.33 5.81 14.76
N GLU A 69 1.72 5.91 13.59
CA GLU A 69 1.04 7.13 13.11
C GLU A 69 -0.07 7.57 14.08
N THR A 70 -0.81 6.61 14.66
CA THR A 70 -1.81 6.90 15.72
C THR A 70 -1.16 7.51 16.95
N PHE A 71 -0.05 6.93 17.43
CA PHE A 71 0.66 7.47 18.60
C PHE A 71 1.22 8.88 18.35
N PHE A 72 1.70 9.18 17.14
CA PHE A 72 2.21 10.51 16.81
C PHE A 72 1.16 11.62 16.85
N ASN A 73 -0.13 11.29 16.72
CA ASN A 73 -1.21 12.26 16.87
C ASN A 73 -1.53 12.59 18.34
N VAL A 74 -1.21 11.68 19.28
CA VAL A 74 -1.56 11.84 20.70
C VAL A 74 -0.94 13.08 21.34
N PRO A 75 0.36 13.39 21.16
CA PRO A 75 0.97 14.59 21.75
C PRO A 75 0.28 15.88 21.28
N PHE A 76 -0.04 16.00 20.02
CA PHE A 76 -0.76 17.16 19.47
C PHE A 76 -2.14 17.30 20.11
N ILE A 77 -2.89 16.20 20.25
CA ILE A 77 -4.22 16.21 20.86
C ILE A 77 -4.16 16.61 22.33
N ILE A 78 -3.14 16.14 23.06
CA ILE A 78 -2.94 16.49 24.48
C ILE A 78 -2.57 17.98 24.61
N GLU A 79 -1.71 18.49 23.74
CA GLU A 79 -1.22 19.87 23.82
C GLU A 79 -2.28 20.90 23.38
N LYS A 80 -2.95 20.65 22.25
CA LYS A 80 -3.85 21.59 21.60
C LYS A 80 -5.34 21.32 21.89
N GLY A 81 -5.66 20.12 22.32
CA GLY A 81 -7.04 19.67 22.56
C GLY A 81 -7.72 19.08 21.33
N ALA A 82 -8.72 18.24 21.58
CA ALA A 82 -9.48 17.55 20.54
C ALA A 82 -10.22 18.50 19.58
N ALA A 83 -10.64 19.68 20.04
CA ALA A 83 -11.32 20.66 19.22
C ALA A 83 -10.40 21.22 18.12
N GLU A 84 -9.13 21.47 18.42
CA GLU A 84 -8.14 21.93 17.43
C GLU A 84 -7.78 20.82 16.46
N TYR A 85 -7.61 19.59 16.93
CA TYR A 85 -7.35 18.44 16.06
C TYR A 85 -8.48 18.22 15.04
N ARG A 86 -9.74 18.38 15.45
CA ARG A 86 -10.92 18.24 14.58
C ARG A 86 -11.04 19.32 13.50
N LYS A 87 -10.31 20.43 13.59
CA LYS A 87 -10.26 21.44 12.52
C LYS A 87 -9.41 21.00 11.32
N ILE A 88 -8.56 19.99 11.51
CA ILE A 88 -7.71 19.40 10.45
C ILE A 88 -8.48 18.23 9.85
N GLY A 89 -8.52 18.15 8.52
CA GLY A 89 -9.21 17.06 7.82
C GLY A 89 -10.71 17.31 7.63
N THR A 90 -11.49 16.23 7.64
CA THR A 90 -12.94 16.27 7.48
C THR A 90 -13.67 15.91 8.79
N GLU A 91 -14.98 16.11 8.84
CA GLU A 91 -15.77 15.76 10.02
C GLU A 91 -15.66 14.27 10.38
N LYS A 92 -15.66 13.37 9.36
CA LYS A 92 -15.60 11.92 9.54
C LYS A 92 -14.19 11.36 9.50
N SER A 93 -13.26 12.08 8.90
CA SER A 93 -11.83 11.75 8.85
C SER A 93 -11.02 12.94 9.36
N PRO A 94 -10.98 13.19 10.70
CA PRO A 94 -10.22 14.29 11.26
C PRO A 94 -8.71 13.98 11.28
N GLY A 95 -7.90 15.04 11.24
CA GLY A 95 -6.46 14.96 11.33
C GLY A 95 -5.77 14.94 9.98
N SER A 96 -4.47 14.63 10.00
CA SER A 96 -3.62 14.41 8.84
C SER A 96 -3.35 12.92 8.64
N LYS A 97 -2.85 12.61 7.44
CA LYS A 97 -2.38 11.27 7.09
C LYS A 97 -1.10 11.35 6.29
N LEU A 98 -0.20 10.39 6.57
CA LEU A 98 0.99 10.15 5.76
C LEU A 98 0.64 9.31 4.54
N PHE A 99 0.89 9.85 3.35
CA PHE A 99 0.80 9.11 2.10
C PHE A 99 2.18 8.82 1.54
N CYS A 100 2.47 7.54 1.31
CA CYS A 100 3.67 7.08 0.62
C CYS A 100 3.41 7.05 -0.89
N VAL A 101 3.83 8.08 -1.60
CA VAL A 101 3.68 8.16 -3.06
C VAL A 101 4.91 7.59 -3.75
N SER A 102 4.71 6.66 -4.67
CA SER A 102 5.77 5.96 -5.39
C SER A 102 5.35 5.63 -6.82
N GLY A 103 6.26 5.01 -7.57
CA GLY A 103 6.04 4.66 -8.98
C GLY A 103 6.41 5.83 -9.89
N ASP A 104 5.60 6.07 -10.91
CA ASP A 104 5.91 6.99 -11.99
C ASP A 104 5.49 8.43 -11.67
N VAL A 105 6.07 9.00 -10.61
CA VAL A 105 5.93 10.39 -10.21
C VAL A 105 7.28 11.08 -10.15
N ALA A 106 7.31 12.41 -10.36
CA ALA A 106 8.56 13.16 -10.40
C ALA A 106 9.28 13.18 -9.05
N GLN A 107 8.53 13.21 -7.95
CA GLN A 107 9.07 13.28 -6.58
C GLN A 107 8.42 12.21 -5.72
N PRO A 108 8.88 10.94 -5.78
CA PRO A 108 8.41 9.92 -4.87
C PRO A 108 8.83 10.24 -3.43
N GLY A 109 7.96 9.98 -2.47
CA GLY A 109 8.23 10.31 -1.07
C GLY A 109 7.04 10.11 -0.15
N VAL A 110 7.19 10.58 1.08
CA VAL A 110 6.14 10.58 2.09
C VAL A 110 5.58 12.00 2.23
N TYR A 111 4.28 12.13 2.09
CA TYR A 111 3.55 13.39 2.13
C TYR A 111 2.58 13.39 3.30
N GLU A 112 2.76 14.29 4.24
CA GLU A 112 1.76 14.55 5.27
C GLU A 112 0.76 15.58 4.75
N VAL A 113 -0.50 15.18 4.72
CA VAL A 113 -1.58 16.06 4.23
C VAL A 113 -2.81 15.91 5.10
N PRO A 114 -3.63 16.96 5.27
CA PRO A 114 -4.91 16.84 5.92
C PRO A 114 -5.83 15.89 5.13
N PHE A 115 -6.65 15.12 5.82
CA PHE A 115 -7.68 14.36 5.14
C PHE A 115 -8.59 15.28 4.33
N GLY A 116 -9.04 14.81 3.14
CA GLY A 116 -9.96 15.56 2.29
C GLY A 116 -9.34 16.19 1.05
N ILE A 117 -8.01 16.22 0.92
CA ILE A 117 -7.41 16.55 -0.37
C ILE A 117 -7.78 15.48 -1.41
N THR A 118 -7.73 15.82 -2.68
CA THR A 118 -7.99 14.89 -3.77
C THR A 118 -6.72 14.11 -4.17
N LEU A 119 -6.90 12.98 -4.84
CA LEU A 119 -5.77 12.26 -5.45
C LEU A 119 -5.00 13.17 -6.42
N ARG A 120 -5.70 13.99 -7.20
CA ARG A 120 -5.11 14.96 -8.13
C ARG A 120 -4.17 15.93 -7.43
N GLU A 121 -4.58 16.47 -6.28
CA GLU A 121 -3.76 17.39 -5.49
C GLU A 121 -2.52 16.69 -4.92
N LEU A 122 -2.67 15.47 -4.41
CA LEU A 122 -1.55 14.68 -3.91
C LEU A 122 -0.54 14.38 -5.03
N LEU A 123 -1.00 13.98 -6.22
CA LEU A 123 -0.12 13.72 -7.37
C LEU A 123 0.57 15.01 -7.84
N LYS A 124 -0.12 16.16 -7.80
CA LYS A 124 0.50 17.47 -8.11
C LYS A 124 1.61 17.81 -7.11
N MET A 125 1.44 17.54 -5.81
CA MET A 125 2.48 17.70 -4.79
C MET A 125 3.70 16.83 -5.09
N ALA A 126 3.46 15.60 -5.61
CA ALA A 126 4.51 14.68 -6.04
C ALA A 126 5.12 15.02 -7.41
N GLY A 127 4.86 16.23 -7.95
CA GLY A 127 5.41 16.71 -9.22
C GLY A 127 4.74 16.16 -10.47
N GLY A 128 3.60 15.46 -10.32
CA GLY A 128 2.83 14.87 -11.42
C GLY A 128 3.38 13.52 -11.89
N VAL A 129 2.69 12.94 -12.87
CA VAL A 129 3.08 11.67 -13.52
C VAL A 129 4.23 11.92 -14.48
N VAL A 130 5.21 11.02 -14.49
CA VAL A 130 6.40 11.11 -15.34
C VAL A 130 6.65 9.80 -16.10
N ARG A 131 7.44 9.86 -17.18
CA ARG A 131 8.04 8.70 -17.83
C ARG A 131 9.46 8.50 -17.32
N ASN A 132 9.70 7.41 -16.62
CA ASN A 132 11.02 7.09 -16.06
C ASN A 132 11.96 6.42 -17.10
N ASP A 133 11.44 6.03 -18.25
CA ASP A 133 12.15 5.45 -19.37
C ASP A 133 12.82 6.49 -20.26
N ILE A 134 12.45 7.77 -20.12
CA ILE A 134 13.07 8.89 -20.81
C ILE A 134 13.98 9.60 -19.82
N PRO A 135 15.29 9.83 -20.13
CA PRO A 135 16.14 10.65 -19.30
C PRO A 135 15.46 12.00 -19.08
N GLN A 136 15.11 12.29 -17.83
CA GLN A 136 14.57 13.60 -17.48
C GLN A 136 15.71 14.62 -17.61
N PHE A 137 15.77 15.33 -18.74
CA PHE A 137 16.57 16.53 -18.80
C PHE A 137 15.93 17.54 -17.84
N HIS A 138 16.47 17.63 -16.64
CA HIS A 138 16.15 18.75 -15.77
C HIS A 138 16.58 20.00 -16.54
N ASN A 139 15.62 20.80 -16.97
CA ASN A 139 15.84 22.07 -17.64
C ASN A 139 16.40 23.11 -16.65
N SER A 140 17.49 22.80 -15.95
CA SER A 140 18.33 23.82 -15.36
C SER A 140 19.20 24.41 -16.45
N ALA A 141 19.39 25.70 -16.43
CA ALA A 141 20.29 26.39 -17.39
C ALA A 141 21.69 25.75 -17.41
N GLU A 142 22.13 25.10 -16.35
CA GLU A 142 23.40 24.40 -16.20
C GLU A 142 23.42 23.06 -16.96
N ASP A 143 22.30 22.34 -17.06
CA ASP A 143 22.23 21.07 -17.80
C ASP A 143 22.24 21.30 -19.31
N VAL A 144 21.66 22.38 -19.79
CA VAL A 144 21.70 22.81 -21.20
C VAL A 144 23.12 23.14 -21.63
N VAL A 145 23.92 23.79 -20.76
CA VAL A 145 25.32 24.13 -21.02
C VAL A 145 26.22 22.90 -21.04
N ARG A 146 25.93 21.89 -20.25
CA ARG A 146 26.79 20.70 -20.09
C ARG A 146 26.57 19.63 -21.17
N ASN A 147 25.34 19.47 -21.70
CA ASN A 147 24.96 18.39 -22.62
C ASN A 147 24.66 18.87 -24.05
N GLY A 148 24.69 20.17 -24.32
CA GLY A 148 24.33 20.76 -25.61
C GLY A 148 22.83 20.64 -25.92
N ILE A 149 22.31 21.62 -26.68
CA ILE A 149 20.94 21.52 -27.24
C ILE A 149 21.01 20.57 -28.44
N PRO A 150 20.18 19.51 -28.55
CA PRO A 150 20.06 18.78 -29.80
C PRO A 150 19.64 19.76 -30.90
N GLN A 151 20.49 19.95 -31.91
CA GLN A 151 20.25 20.96 -32.97
C GLN A 151 19.20 20.51 -34.00
N ASP A 152 18.65 19.31 -33.87
CA ASP A 152 17.59 18.80 -34.77
C ASP A 152 16.25 18.75 -34.03
N PRO A 153 15.30 19.65 -34.37
CA PRO A 153 13.96 19.64 -33.82
C PRO A 153 13.17 18.34 -34.15
N ALA A 154 13.59 17.58 -35.15
CA ALA A 154 13.01 16.30 -35.50
C ALA A 154 13.46 15.15 -34.56
N LEU A 155 14.61 15.34 -33.87
CA LEU A 155 15.14 14.42 -32.87
C LEU A 155 14.72 14.80 -31.44
N ALA A 156 14.23 16.01 -31.23
CA ALA A 156 13.45 16.36 -30.04
C ALA A 156 12.10 15.68 -30.15
N GLY A 157 12.06 14.34 -30.01
CA GLY A 157 10.86 13.55 -30.16
C GLY A 157 9.74 14.18 -29.33
N TYR A 158 8.66 14.62 -29.99
CA TYR A 158 7.42 15.02 -29.33
C TYR A 158 6.86 13.79 -28.61
N HIS A 159 7.29 13.60 -27.38
CA HIS A 159 6.67 12.64 -26.51
C HIS A 159 5.41 13.30 -25.91
N PRO A 160 4.21 12.75 -26.18
CA PRO A 160 3.02 13.26 -25.54
C PRO A 160 3.20 13.25 -24.02
N ALA A 161 2.57 14.21 -23.33
CA ALA A 161 2.62 14.27 -21.87
C ALA A 161 2.29 12.89 -21.27
N PRO A 162 3.03 12.45 -20.25
CA PRO A 162 2.82 11.13 -19.65
C PRO A 162 1.39 11.02 -19.12
N GLN A 163 0.75 9.90 -19.41
CA GLN A 163 -0.63 9.66 -19.01
C GLN A 163 -0.69 8.71 -17.82
N LEU A 164 -1.56 9.04 -16.87
CA LEU A 164 -1.87 8.15 -15.76
C LEU A 164 -2.63 6.93 -16.30
N GLN A 165 -2.03 5.74 -16.19
CA GLN A 165 -2.67 4.48 -16.52
C GLN A 165 -3.45 3.94 -15.33
N ALA A 166 -2.81 3.86 -14.17
CA ALA A 166 -3.38 3.30 -12.95
C ALA A 166 -2.74 3.87 -11.69
N VAL A 167 -3.45 3.75 -10.58
CA VAL A 167 -2.95 3.96 -9.23
C VAL A 167 -3.33 2.76 -8.38
N LEU A 168 -2.37 2.15 -7.68
CA LEU A 168 -2.65 1.14 -6.66
C LEU A 168 -2.70 1.82 -5.29
N PHE A 169 -3.90 1.84 -4.69
CA PHE A 169 -4.14 2.34 -3.34
C PHE A 169 -3.95 1.27 -2.28
N GLY A 170 -3.38 1.63 -1.14
CA GLY A 170 -3.28 0.76 0.04
C GLY A 170 -2.17 -0.28 -0.02
N GLY A 171 -1.28 -0.20 -1.02
CA GLY A 171 -0.18 -1.15 -1.22
C GLY A 171 -0.63 -2.49 -1.80
N ALA A 172 0.13 -3.56 -1.56
CA ALA A 172 -0.13 -4.88 -2.15
C ALA A 172 -1.53 -5.43 -1.84
N ALA A 173 -2.06 -5.14 -0.65
CA ALA A 173 -3.39 -5.53 -0.19
C ALA A 173 -4.51 -4.59 -0.68
N GLY A 174 -4.20 -3.67 -1.56
CA GLY A 174 -5.07 -2.60 -2.00
C GLY A 174 -5.91 -2.90 -3.23
N ALA A 175 -6.30 -1.85 -3.93
CA ALA A 175 -7.07 -1.93 -5.17
C ALA A 175 -6.60 -0.89 -6.19
N PHE A 176 -6.77 -1.21 -7.47
CA PHE A 176 -6.45 -0.30 -8.55
C PHE A 176 -7.56 0.75 -8.76
N ALA A 177 -7.12 1.96 -9.04
CA ALA A 177 -7.91 3.08 -9.51
C ALA A 177 -7.37 3.57 -10.87
N THR A 178 -8.20 4.32 -11.59
CA THR A 178 -7.86 4.92 -12.90
C THR A 178 -7.95 6.44 -12.83
N SER A 179 -7.71 7.12 -13.95
CA SER A 179 -7.87 8.57 -14.07
C SER A 179 -9.27 9.08 -13.70
N ALA A 180 -10.30 8.23 -13.78
CA ALA A 180 -11.66 8.56 -13.34
C ALA A 180 -11.75 8.87 -11.83
N HIS A 181 -10.76 8.45 -11.03
CA HIS A 181 -10.74 8.63 -9.58
C HIS A 181 -9.86 9.82 -9.12
N LEU A 182 -9.33 10.61 -10.06
CA LEU A 182 -8.42 11.72 -9.72
C LEU A 182 -9.04 12.75 -8.75
N ASP A 183 -10.33 12.96 -8.81
CA ASP A 183 -11.03 13.95 -7.99
C ASP A 183 -11.69 13.34 -6.74
N VAL A 184 -11.43 12.06 -6.46
CA VAL A 184 -11.85 11.42 -5.21
C VAL A 184 -11.05 12.01 -4.05
N ARG A 185 -11.75 12.42 -3.00
CA ARG A 185 -11.11 12.90 -1.78
C ARG A 185 -10.48 11.75 -1.00
N LEU A 186 -9.30 11.97 -0.51
CA LEU A 186 -8.53 11.00 0.28
C LEU A 186 -9.03 11.02 1.73
N THR A 187 -10.18 10.40 1.94
CA THR A 187 -10.84 10.17 3.24
C THR A 187 -11.25 8.71 3.35
N PHE A 188 -11.54 8.24 4.56
CA PHE A 188 -12.05 6.88 4.75
C PHE A 188 -13.42 6.68 4.08
N GLU A 189 -14.29 7.68 4.21
CA GLU A 189 -15.64 7.63 3.67
C GLU A 189 -15.69 7.72 2.14
N ASP A 190 -14.96 8.65 1.53
CA ASP A 190 -15.03 8.88 0.08
C ASP A 190 -14.35 7.75 -0.71
N LEU A 191 -13.18 7.28 -0.24
CA LEU A 191 -12.52 6.13 -0.86
C LEU A 191 -13.37 4.86 -0.75
N ARG A 192 -13.99 4.61 0.41
CA ARG A 192 -14.91 3.48 0.58
C ARG A 192 -16.10 3.59 -0.36
N ALA A 193 -16.68 4.78 -0.53
CA ALA A 193 -17.79 5.00 -1.48
C ALA A 193 -17.36 4.76 -2.93
N ALA A 194 -16.10 5.04 -3.27
CA ALA A 194 -15.50 4.75 -4.57
C ALA A 194 -15.06 3.26 -4.73
N GLY A 195 -15.26 2.41 -3.72
CA GLY A 195 -14.81 1.01 -3.75
C GLY A 195 -13.29 0.85 -3.62
N LEU A 196 -12.60 1.86 -3.09
CA LEU A 196 -11.16 1.89 -2.92
C LEU A 196 -10.78 1.84 -1.43
N PRO A 197 -9.73 1.11 -1.04
CA PRO A 197 -9.23 1.14 0.33
C PRO A 197 -8.29 2.34 0.53
N LEU A 198 -8.42 3.06 1.63
CA LEU A 198 -7.37 3.99 2.06
C LEU A 198 -6.11 3.21 2.47
N GLY A 199 -6.31 2.08 3.15
CA GLY A 199 -5.25 1.18 3.58
C GLY A 199 -4.19 1.88 4.43
N SER A 200 -2.93 1.56 4.14
CA SER A 200 -1.76 2.14 4.81
C SER A 200 -1.36 3.53 4.31
N GLY A 201 -2.10 4.11 3.35
CA GLY A 201 -1.73 5.38 2.72
C GLY A 201 -0.69 5.24 1.58
N VAL A 202 -0.43 4.02 1.11
CA VAL A 202 0.41 3.81 -0.08
C VAL A 202 -0.37 4.18 -1.34
N VAL A 203 0.27 4.98 -2.20
CA VAL A 203 -0.21 5.39 -3.52
C VAL A 203 0.90 5.10 -4.52
N MET A 204 0.74 4.00 -5.27
CA MET A 204 1.71 3.62 -6.30
C MET A 204 1.15 3.96 -7.68
N VAL A 205 1.88 4.79 -8.42
CA VAL A 205 1.45 5.37 -9.70
C VAL A 205 2.08 4.61 -10.87
N PHE A 206 1.27 4.31 -11.87
CA PHE A 206 1.67 3.66 -13.11
C PHE A 206 1.31 4.55 -14.28
N ASN A 207 2.28 4.88 -15.12
CA ASN A 207 2.06 5.56 -16.38
C ASN A 207 1.72 4.57 -17.51
N GLU A 208 1.42 5.07 -18.69
CA GLU A 208 0.98 4.27 -19.86
C GLU A 208 2.05 3.32 -20.41
N THR A 209 3.33 3.44 -19.99
CA THR A 209 4.42 2.56 -20.44
C THR A 209 4.54 1.29 -19.60
N ARG A 210 3.83 1.21 -18.46
CA ARG A 210 3.93 0.08 -17.54
C ARG A 210 3.06 -1.10 -17.96
N ASP A 211 3.63 -2.28 -17.97
CA ASP A 211 2.82 -3.50 -18.07
C ASP A 211 2.21 -3.86 -16.71
N LEU A 212 0.91 -3.60 -16.57
CA LEU A 212 0.19 -3.90 -15.32
C LEU A 212 0.09 -5.40 -15.05
N ARG A 213 0.27 -6.28 -16.04
CA ARG A 213 0.31 -7.74 -15.84
C ARG A 213 1.59 -8.14 -15.09
N ASP A 214 2.72 -7.47 -15.37
CA ASP A 214 3.95 -7.68 -14.59
C ASP A 214 3.77 -7.18 -13.14
N ALA A 215 3.08 -6.05 -12.93
CA ALA A 215 2.74 -5.59 -11.59
C ALA A 215 1.87 -6.62 -10.84
N LEU A 216 0.83 -7.17 -11.48
CA LEU A 216 -0.02 -8.22 -10.91
C LEU A 216 0.77 -9.48 -10.58
N LYS A 217 1.67 -9.93 -11.47
CA LYS A 217 2.58 -11.06 -11.23
C LYS A 217 3.44 -10.83 -9.98
N ARG A 218 4.02 -9.63 -9.83
CA ARG A 218 4.83 -9.28 -8.65
C ARG A 218 3.99 -9.31 -7.36
N LEU A 219 2.76 -8.81 -7.39
CA LEU A 219 1.83 -8.87 -6.26
C LEU A 219 1.49 -10.32 -5.90
N GLY A 220 1.18 -11.17 -6.89
CA GLY A 220 0.94 -12.59 -6.65
C GLY A 220 2.13 -13.28 -6.01
N LYS A 221 3.35 -13.03 -6.52
CA LYS A 221 4.59 -13.57 -5.97
C LYS A 221 4.85 -13.08 -4.54
N PHE A 222 4.58 -11.80 -4.26
CA PHE A 222 4.70 -11.24 -2.92
C PHE A 222 3.82 -11.99 -1.92
N PHE A 223 2.53 -12.14 -2.19
CA PHE A 223 1.62 -12.84 -1.26
C PHE A 223 1.95 -14.33 -1.11
N ALA A 224 2.37 -15.00 -2.18
CA ALA A 224 2.81 -16.39 -2.12
C ALA A 224 4.06 -16.58 -1.23
N HIS A 225 4.98 -15.60 -1.26
CA HIS A 225 6.19 -15.59 -0.43
C HIS A 225 5.89 -15.24 1.03
N GLU A 226 5.01 -14.25 1.27
CA GLU A 226 4.72 -13.73 2.61
C GLU A 226 3.65 -14.54 3.36
N SER A 227 3.01 -15.50 2.72
CA SER A 227 2.08 -16.41 3.40
C SER A 227 2.80 -17.22 4.46
N CYS A 228 2.35 -17.13 5.72
CA CYS A 228 2.95 -17.87 6.81
C CYS A 228 2.68 -19.39 6.77
N GLY A 229 1.72 -19.83 5.94
CA GLY A 229 1.36 -21.24 5.77
C GLY A 229 0.46 -21.81 6.86
N LYS A 230 -0.08 -20.99 7.78
CA LYS A 230 -0.90 -21.50 8.89
C LYS A 230 -2.28 -21.99 8.46
N CYS A 231 -2.93 -21.33 7.50
CA CYS A 231 -4.25 -21.72 7.03
C CYS A 231 -4.24 -22.05 5.52
N TYR A 232 -4.95 -23.13 5.16
CA TYR A 232 -4.97 -23.65 3.78
C TYR A 232 -5.48 -22.64 2.75
N PRO A 233 -6.56 -21.87 2.98
CA PRO A 233 -7.06 -20.93 1.98
C PRO A 233 -5.98 -19.94 1.54
N CYS A 234 -5.26 -19.35 2.47
CA CYS A 234 -4.15 -18.44 2.17
C CYS A 234 -2.96 -19.17 1.52
N GLN A 235 -2.50 -20.27 2.14
CA GLN A 235 -1.32 -21.00 1.67
C GLN A 235 -1.48 -21.49 0.24
N MET A 236 -2.56 -22.20 -0.06
CA MET A 236 -2.81 -22.76 -1.38
C MET A 236 -3.32 -21.71 -2.37
N GLY A 237 -4.16 -20.79 -1.89
CA GLY A 237 -4.75 -19.74 -2.71
C GLY A 237 -3.71 -18.79 -3.27
N THR A 238 -2.76 -18.31 -2.46
CA THR A 238 -1.69 -17.42 -2.92
C THR A 238 -0.76 -18.08 -3.93
N GLN A 239 -0.45 -19.38 -3.76
CA GLN A 239 0.34 -20.15 -4.73
C GLN A 239 -0.41 -20.28 -6.06
N ARG A 240 -1.69 -20.66 -6.02
CA ARG A 240 -2.51 -20.78 -7.23
C ARG A 240 -2.69 -19.45 -7.94
N GLN A 241 -2.93 -18.38 -7.18
CA GLN A 241 -3.00 -17.02 -7.72
C GLN A 241 -1.68 -16.64 -8.43
N MET A 242 -0.54 -16.89 -7.80
CA MET A 242 0.79 -16.61 -8.38
C MET A 242 0.99 -17.36 -9.70
N GLU A 243 0.69 -18.66 -9.76
CA GLU A 243 0.83 -19.48 -10.96
C GLU A 243 -0.01 -18.95 -12.13
N ILE A 244 -1.26 -18.55 -11.86
CA ILE A 244 -2.14 -18.00 -12.89
C ILE A 244 -1.63 -16.63 -13.35
N LEU A 245 -1.27 -15.75 -12.43
CA LEU A 245 -0.75 -14.41 -12.78
C LEU A 245 0.58 -14.48 -13.54
N ASP A 246 1.39 -15.51 -13.30
CA ASP A 246 2.59 -15.75 -14.08
C ASP A 246 2.25 -16.11 -15.54
N ARG A 247 1.19 -16.92 -15.79
CA ARG A 247 0.69 -17.19 -17.15
C ARG A 247 0.10 -15.93 -17.79
N VAL A 248 -0.70 -15.17 -17.05
CA VAL A 248 -1.28 -13.89 -17.53
C VAL A 248 -0.17 -12.94 -17.99
N ALA A 249 0.91 -12.82 -17.21
CA ALA A 249 2.04 -11.95 -17.57
C ALA A 249 2.78 -12.41 -18.84
N ARG A 250 2.80 -13.72 -19.12
CA ARG A 250 3.39 -14.28 -20.35
C ARG A 250 2.43 -14.30 -21.55
N GLY A 251 1.15 -13.94 -21.35
CA GLY A 251 0.12 -14.07 -22.37
C GLY A 251 -0.25 -15.54 -22.70
N GLU A 252 -0.08 -16.43 -21.73
CA GLU A 252 -0.35 -17.86 -21.80
C GLU A 252 -1.58 -18.26 -20.98
N THR A 253 -2.55 -17.35 -20.89
CA THR A 253 -3.78 -17.54 -20.11
C THR A 253 -4.55 -18.76 -20.63
N LEU A 254 -4.94 -19.64 -19.72
CA LEU A 254 -5.72 -20.83 -20.03
C LEU A 254 -7.22 -20.53 -19.94
N PRO A 255 -8.07 -21.34 -20.59
CA PRO A 255 -9.50 -21.32 -20.34
C PRO A 255 -9.79 -21.40 -18.84
N ASP A 256 -10.77 -20.67 -18.34
CA ASP A 256 -11.19 -20.62 -16.94
C ASP A 256 -10.18 -20.00 -15.94
N ASP A 257 -8.99 -19.53 -16.35
CA ASP A 257 -8.06 -18.87 -15.42
C ASP A 257 -8.68 -17.66 -14.71
N ALA A 258 -9.48 -16.86 -15.43
CA ALA A 258 -10.23 -15.75 -14.84
C ALA A 258 -11.21 -16.22 -13.76
N LEU A 259 -12.00 -17.26 -14.06
CA LEU A 259 -12.95 -17.84 -13.11
C LEU A 259 -12.22 -18.41 -11.88
N ARG A 260 -11.12 -19.14 -12.10
CA ARG A 260 -10.30 -19.70 -11.02
C ARG A 260 -9.70 -18.61 -10.12
N LEU A 261 -9.22 -17.48 -10.70
CA LEU A 261 -8.72 -16.34 -9.91
C LEU A 261 -9.82 -15.76 -9.01
N GLN A 262 -11.04 -15.67 -9.54
CA GLN A 262 -12.19 -15.18 -8.78
C GLN A 262 -12.56 -16.13 -7.64
N ASP A 263 -12.67 -17.43 -7.89
CA ASP A 263 -13.02 -18.44 -6.89
C ASP A 263 -11.95 -18.54 -5.79
N VAL A 264 -10.68 -18.57 -6.18
CA VAL A 264 -9.54 -18.57 -5.25
C VAL A 264 -9.52 -17.29 -4.42
N GLY A 265 -9.76 -16.15 -5.06
CA GLY A 265 -9.81 -14.85 -4.39
C GLY A 265 -10.92 -14.79 -3.33
N TRP A 266 -12.13 -15.22 -3.66
CA TRP A 266 -13.24 -15.30 -2.71
C TRP A 266 -12.96 -16.27 -1.58
N THR A 267 -12.45 -17.47 -1.89
CA THR A 267 -12.10 -18.46 -0.88
C THR A 267 -11.06 -17.92 0.10
N MET A 268 -10.04 -17.20 -0.39
CA MET A 268 -9.04 -16.55 0.47
C MET A 268 -9.66 -15.47 1.35
N THR A 269 -10.53 -14.63 0.78
CA THR A 269 -11.19 -13.54 1.50
C THR A 269 -12.06 -14.07 2.64
N ASP A 270 -12.85 -15.09 2.38
CA ASP A 270 -13.85 -15.58 3.35
C ASP A 270 -13.28 -16.53 4.39
N ALA A 271 -12.29 -17.35 4.02
CA ALA A 271 -11.83 -18.46 4.85
C ALA A 271 -10.41 -18.33 5.41
N SER A 272 -9.68 -17.26 5.09
CA SER A 272 -8.35 -17.04 5.67
C SER A 272 -8.43 -16.53 7.10
N LEU A 273 -7.48 -16.97 7.93
CA LEU A 273 -7.44 -16.64 9.35
C LEU A 273 -7.16 -15.15 9.63
N CYS A 274 -6.42 -14.48 8.78
CA CYS A 274 -5.97 -13.09 9.00
C CYS A 274 -6.04 -12.24 7.72
N GLY A 275 -5.85 -10.92 7.90
CA GLY A 275 -5.93 -9.93 6.83
C GLY A 275 -5.00 -10.20 5.65
N LEU A 276 -3.83 -10.86 5.83
CA LEU A 276 -2.94 -11.18 4.74
C LEU A 276 -3.67 -12.02 3.67
N GLY A 277 -4.24 -13.15 4.04
CA GLY A 277 -4.97 -14.00 3.11
C GLY A 277 -6.28 -13.37 2.64
N GLN A 278 -6.99 -12.69 3.54
CA GLN A 278 -8.27 -12.02 3.21
C GLN A 278 -8.12 -10.93 2.16
N THR A 279 -6.95 -10.30 2.04
CA THR A 279 -6.71 -9.21 1.09
C THR A 279 -5.75 -9.58 -0.06
N ALA A 280 -5.21 -10.79 -0.07
CA ALA A 280 -4.23 -11.21 -1.08
C ALA A 280 -4.73 -11.12 -2.52
N ALA A 281 -6.04 -11.25 -2.75
CA ALA A 281 -6.65 -11.15 -4.06
C ALA A 281 -7.21 -9.75 -4.39
N SER A 282 -7.22 -8.79 -3.46
CA SER A 282 -7.93 -7.52 -3.63
C SER A 282 -7.48 -6.74 -4.87
N ALA A 283 -6.17 -6.57 -5.06
CA ALA A 283 -5.63 -5.89 -6.24
C ALA A 283 -5.93 -6.65 -7.54
N VAL A 284 -5.85 -7.99 -7.51
CA VAL A 284 -6.13 -8.85 -8.66
C VAL A 284 -7.61 -8.74 -9.06
N LEU A 285 -8.52 -8.87 -8.11
CA LEU A 285 -9.96 -8.75 -8.35
C LEU A 285 -10.36 -7.36 -8.84
N SER A 286 -9.69 -6.30 -8.37
CA SER A 286 -9.90 -4.94 -8.89
C SER A 286 -9.39 -4.80 -10.32
N ALA A 287 -8.24 -5.39 -10.65
CA ALA A 287 -7.69 -5.39 -12.01
C ALA A 287 -8.58 -6.16 -12.99
N MET A 288 -9.14 -7.30 -12.57
CA MET A 288 -10.09 -8.08 -13.39
C MET A 288 -11.34 -7.27 -13.77
N LYS A 289 -11.78 -6.36 -12.91
CA LYS A 289 -12.92 -5.46 -13.20
C LYS A 289 -12.55 -4.33 -14.16
N LEU A 290 -11.32 -3.79 -14.03
CA LEU A 290 -10.85 -2.63 -14.79
C LEU A 290 -10.29 -3.02 -16.16
N TRP A 291 -9.63 -4.17 -16.25
CA TRP A 291 -8.93 -4.66 -17.45
C TRP A 291 -9.21 -6.17 -17.66
N PRO A 292 -10.48 -6.56 -17.93
CA PRO A 292 -10.84 -7.97 -18.12
C PRO A 292 -10.08 -8.62 -19.27
N GLU A 293 -9.65 -7.82 -20.27
CA GLU A 293 -8.87 -8.28 -21.41
C GLU A 293 -7.52 -8.90 -21.02
N PHE A 294 -6.94 -8.57 -19.87
CA PHE A 294 -5.70 -9.19 -19.43
C PHE A 294 -5.83 -10.69 -19.11
N PHE A 295 -7.04 -11.12 -18.85
CA PHE A 295 -7.37 -12.45 -18.35
C PHE A 295 -8.07 -13.32 -19.42
N VAL A 296 -8.10 -12.87 -20.67
CA VAL A 296 -8.65 -13.62 -21.80
C VAL A 296 -7.57 -14.45 -22.47
N GLU A 297 -7.95 -15.65 -22.95
CA GLU A 297 -7.05 -16.59 -23.62
C GLU A 297 -6.33 -15.98 -24.83
N GLY A 298 -5.02 -16.21 -24.94
CA GLY A 298 -4.24 -15.92 -26.15
C GLY A 298 -3.86 -14.46 -26.39
N GLN A 299 -4.10 -13.53 -25.47
CA GLN A 299 -3.69 -12.13 -25.64
C GLN A 299 -2.24 -11.91 -25.20
N ARG A 300 -1.31 -11.90 -26.15
CA ARG A 300 0.05 -11.42 -25.93
C ARG A 300 0.06 -9.90 -25.71
N SER A 301 0.97 -9.42 -24.85
CA SER A 301 1.17 -7.98 -24.66
C SER A 301 1.51 -7.30 -25.97
N LYS A 302 0.83 -6.18 -26.27
CA LYS A 302 1.17 -5.28 -27.40
C LYS A 302 2.27 -4.28 -27.03
N VAL A 303 3.00 -4.52 -25.94
CA VAL A 303 4.14 -3.70 -25.56
C VAL A 303 5.36 -4.29 -26.26
N GLY A 304 5.67 -3.74 -27.41
CA GLY A 304 6.90 -3.94 -28.17
C GLY A 304 7.70 -2.65 -28.14
#